data_4d579cce3a5e9b811a94d0424ae7b915
#
_entry.id   4d579cce3a5e9b811a94d0424ae7b915
#
_cell.length_a   1.000
_cell.length_b   1.000
_cell.length_c   1.000
_cell.angle_alpha   90.00
_cell.angle_beta   90.00
_cell.angle_gamma   90.00
#
_symmetry.space_group_name_H-M   'P 1'
#
loop_
_entity.id
_entity.type
_entity.pdbx_description
1 polymer ?
#
loop_
_entity_poly.entity_id
_entity_poly.type
_entity_poly.pdbx_seq_one_letter_code
_entity_poly.pdbx_strand_id
1 'polypeptide(L)'
;MSSLSLAPEISGSSGLGGTLGSLASSFGVDLGTMETTDAINPLLYPDLMEDNGFVVGLYDIRVKSQDGEIDCTYYDYLAKHQKKAFWSYGISWVKNLFKSKEKKKNSGQINPYNLTKRQDDICGVIRKNININVDKKTAVISISVQAQDALISKTMADSVKERLQTFITNYRTNKSRIDEHHYKKLVDEAKADYERARRIYGSYADANMDVTLESFRAEQTDLENDMQLKYNTYTTLMTQYQAAKAKVQERTPAFTILKGASVPIKPTGPKRMLFVAGMMLLTLFGTAFWIVRKDLHITF
;
A
#
# COMPACT_ATOMS: atom_id res chain seq x y z
N MET A 1 -6.82 14.78 16.99
CA MET A 1 -6.97 13.88 15.83
C MET A 1 -6.87 14.72 14.57
N SER A 2 -5.95 14.40 13.69
CA SER A 2 -5.81 14.99 12.36
C SER A 2 -6.36 14.03 11.31
N SER A 3 -6.98 14.53 10.25
CA SER A 3 -7.49 13.72 9.16
C SER A 3 -7.18 14.36 7.81
N LEU A 4 -6.94 13.51 6.82
CA LEU A 4 -6.76 13.90 5.42
C LEU A 4 -7.57 12.97 4.52
N SER A 5 -7.85 13.40 3.30
CA SER A 5 -8.59 12.61 2.32
C SER A 5 -7.90 12.66 0.97
N LEU A 6 -7.82 11.50 0.31
CA LEU A 6 -7.13 11.28 -0.95
C LEU A 6 -8.09 10.63 -1.94
N ALA A 7 -8.03 11.03 -3.20
CA ALA A 7 -8.68 10.32 -4.30
C ALA A 7 -7.64 9.42 -4.97
N PRO A 8 -7.92 8.12 -5.16
CA PRO A 8 -7.02 7.26 -5.94
C PRO A 8 -7.04 7.73 -7.39
N GLU A 9 -5.87 7.84 -8.00
CA GLU A 9 -5.79 7.97 -9.45
C GLU A 9 -5.97 6.57 -10.03
N ILE A 10 -7.17 6.31 -10.48
CA ILE A 10 -7.48 5.14 -11.28
C ILE A 10 -6.84 5.43 -12.63
N SER A 11 -5.80 4.68 -13.00
CA SER A 11 -5.21 4.73 -14.34
C SER A 11 -6.25 4.24 -15.34
N GLY A 12 -7.27 5.05 -15.57
CA GLY A 12 -8.29 4.86 -16.57
C GLY A 12 -7.89 5.64 -17.81
N SER A 13 -7.56 4.95 -18.87
CA SER A 13 -7.74 5.24 -20.31
C SER A 13 -7.51 6.66 -20.87
N SER A 14 -7.06 7.65 -20.14
CA SER A 14 -6.99 9.04 -20.66
C SER A 14 -5.60 9.54 -21.07
N GLY A 15 -4.59 8.65 -21.11
CA GLY A 15 -3.26 8.99 -21.59
C GLY A 15 -2.88 8.16 -22.83
N LEU A 16 -1.79 7.45 -22.74
CA LEU A 16 -1.24 6.61 -23.81
C LEU A 16 -2.13 5.41 -24.18
N GLY A 17 -2.99 4.93 -23.26
CA GLY A 17 -3.92 3.80 -23.49
C GLY A 17 -4.96 4.06 -24.56
N GLY A 18 -5.43 5.32 -24.72
CA GLY A 18 -6.39 5.68 -25.74
C GLY A 18 -5.81 5.62 -27.16
N THR A 19 -4.59 6.11 -27.36
CA THR A 19 -3.92 6.10 -28.66
C THR A 19 -3.32 4.74 -29.01
N LEU A 20 -2.79 4.00 -28.03
CA LEU A 20 -2.31 2.62 -28.24
C LEU A 20 -3.47 1.63 -28.40
N GLY A 21 -4.60 1.83 -27.69
CA GLY A 21 -5.80 1.03 -27.86
C GLY A 21 -6.42 1.18 -29.26
N SER A 22 -6.44 2.39 -29.81
CA SER A 22 -6.91 2.64 -31.19
C SER A 22 -5.97 2.06 -32.24
N LEU A 23 -4.66 2.07 -32.00
CA LEU A 23 -3.68 1.42 -32.88
C LEU A 23 -3.78 -0.11 -32.79
N ALA A 24 -3.93 -0.66 -31.60
CA ALA A 24 -4.05 -2.11 -31.42
C ALA A 24 -5.36 -2.66 -32.00
N SER A 25 -6.48 -1.92 -31.89
CA SER A 25 -7.74 -2.32 -32.51
C SER A 25 -7.67 -2.27 -34.04
N SER A 26 -6.85 -1.40 -34.62
CA SER A 26 -6.61 -1.37 -36.09
C SER A 26 -5.79 -2.58 -36.57
N PHE A 27 -5.07 -3.25 -35.68
CA PHE A 27 -4.35 -4.52 -35.95
C PHE A 27 -5.12 -5.77 -35.50
N GLY A 28 -6.41 -5.62 -35.12
CA GLY A 28 -7.27 -6.73 -34.72
C GLY A 28 -6.97 -7.30 -33.32
N VAL A 29 -6.17 -6.59 -32.53
CA VAL A 29 -5.89 -6.95 -31.13
C VAL A 29 -6.82 -6.14 -30.24
N ASP A 30 -7.83 -6.80 -29.68
CA ASP A 30 -8.72 -6.21 -28.67
C ASP A 30 -8.01 -6.08 -27.33
N LEU A 31 -7.38 -4.94 -27.08
CA LEU A 31 -6.80 -4.58 -25.79
C LEU A 31 -7.86 -4.04 -24.79
N GLY A 32 -9.13 -3.98 -25.21
CA GLY A 32 -10.22 -3.36 -24.44
C GLY A 32 -10.60 -4.09 -23.17
N THR A 33 -10.16 -5.31 -22.95
CA THR A 33 -10.41 -6.10 -21.74
C THR A 33 -9.19 -6.30 -20.84
N MET A 34 -8.04 -5.77 -21.21
CA MET A 34 -6.95 -5.63 -20.25
C MET A 34 -7.28 -4.45 -19.31
N GLU A 35 -8.23 -4.65 -18.41
CA GLU A 35 -8.24 -3.92 -17.15
C GLU A 35 -6.85 -4.11 -16.55
N THR A 36 -6.03 -3.07 -16.64
CA THR A 36 -4.71 -3.05 -16.02
C THR A 36 -4.91 -3.04 -14.51
N THR A 37 -5.13 -4.21 -13.94
CA THR A 37 -5.08 -4.49 -12.50
C THR A 37 -3.64 -4.33 -11.98
N ASP A 38 -2.90 -3.37 -12.52
CA ASP A 38 -1.51 -3.09 -12.15
C ASP A 38 -1.39 -2.41 -10.78
N ALA A 39 -2.52 -1.99 -10.19
CA ALA A 39 -2.54 -1.35 -8.90
C ALA A 39 -3.18 -2.27 -7.84
N ILE A 40 -2.62 -2.28 -6.64
CA ILE A 40 -3.31 -2.84 -5.49
C ILE A 40 -4.68 -2.13 -5.38
N ASN A 41 -5.75 -2.90 -5.30
CA ASN A 41 -7.09 -2.34 -5.10
C ASN A 41 -7.08 -1.42 -3.88
N PRO A 42 -7.52 -0.16 -3.99
CA PRO A 42 -7.55 0.77 -2.86
C PRO A 42 -8.27 0.22 -1.63
N LEU A 43 -9.23 -0.67 -1.80
CA LEU A 43 -9.93 -1.32 -0.69
C LEU A 43 -9.03 -2.16 0.23
N LEU A 44 -7.83 -2.53 -0.23
CA LEU A 44 -6.83 -3.27 0.55
C LEU A 44 -5.85 -2.36 1.31
N TYR A 45 -5.94 -1.04 1.14
CA TYR A 45 -5.01 -0.13 1.84
C TYR A 45 -5.15 -0.15 3.37
N PRO A 46 -6.33 -0.34 3.98
CA PRO A 46 -6.44 -0.54 5.41
C PRO A 46 -5.61 -1.73 5.91
N ASP A 47 -5.53 -2.81 5.12
CA ASP A 47 -4.83 -4.04 5.49
C ASP A 47 -3.31 -3.85 5.57
N LEU A 48 -2.77 -2.79 4.93
CA LEU A 48 -1.35 -2.43 5.07
C LEU A 48 -0.96 -2.06 6.50
N MET A 49 -1.92 -1.61 7.32
CA MET A 49 -1.67 -1.36 8.74
C MET A 49 -1.48 -2.67 9.54
N GLU A 50 -1.88 -3.81 9.01
CA GLU A 50 -1.61 -5.11 9.63
C GLU A 50 -0.20 -5.60 9.31
N ASP A 51 0.40 -5.16 8.19
CA ASP A 51 1.79 -5.49 7.87
C ASP A 51 2.77 -4.82 8.81
N ASN A 52 3.59 -5.64 9.48
CA ASN A 52 4.65 -5.16 10.37
C ASN A 52 5.70 -4.33 9.62
N GLY A 53 6.00 -4.64 8.35
CA GLY A 53 6.96 -3.91 7.54
C GLY A 53 6.52 -2.47 7.30
N PHE A 54 5.23 -2.26 7.03
CA PHE A 54 4.66 -0.94 6.89
C PHE A 54 4.70 -0.15 8.20
N VAL A 55 4.26 -0.75 9.31
CA VAL A 55 4.16 -0.11 10.63
C VAL A 55 5.54 0.22 11.21
N VAL A 56 6.51 -0.70 11.11
CA VAL A 56 7.90 -0.47 11.56
C VAL A 56 8.55 0.68 10.78
N GLY A 57 8.21 0.83 9.51
CA GLY A 57 8.69 1.97 8.72
C GLY A 57 8.19 3.35 9.20
N LEU A 58 7.20 3.40 10.12
CA LEU A 58 6.75 4.63 10.76
C LEU A 58 7.55 4.97 12.04
N TYR A 59 8.40 4.06 12.53
CA TYR A 59 9.15 4.26 13.79
C TYR A 59 10.14 5.42 13.72
N ASP A 60 10.84 5.55 12.60
CA ASP A 60 11.93 6.50 12.42
C ASP A 60 11.45 7.92 12.07
N ILE A 61 10.14 8.12 11.94
CA ILE A 61 9.58 9.43 11.63
C ILE A 61 9.85 10.38 12.79
N ARG A 62 10.50 11.51 12.49
CA ARG A 62 10.73 12.56 13.47
C ARG A 62 9.46 13.33 13.75
N VAL A 63 9.13 13.45 15.02
CA VAL A 63 7.95 14.16 15.52
C VAL A 63 8.38 15.25 16.51
N LYS A 64 7.72 16.40 16.40
CA LYS A 64 7.90 17.55 17.30
C LYS A 64 6.58 17.89 17.95
N SER A 65 6.61 18.19 19.25
CA SER A 65 5.45 18.72 19.95
C SER A 65 5.23 20.20 19.61
N GLN A 66 3.98 20.66 19.77
CA GLN A 66 3.63 22.07 19.54
C GLN A 66 4.38 23.00 20.49
N ASP A 67 4.67 22.56 21.71
CA ASP A 67 5.40 23.31 22.73
C ASP A 67 6.92 23.29 22.52
N GLY A 68 7.42 22.52 21.54
CA GLY A 68 8.84 22.39 21.24
C GLY A 68 9.66 21.53 22.23
N GLU A 69 9.03 21.02 23.29
CA GLU A 69 9.72 20.22 24.33
C GLU A 69 10.13 18.82 23.85
N ILE A 70 9.45 18.28 22.84
CA ILE A 70 9.67 16.93 22.33
C ILE A 70 10.15 17.04 20.87
N ASP A 71 11.36 16.55 20.58
CA ASP A 71 11.90 16.32 19.23
C ASP A 71 12.58 14.94 19.23
N CYS A 72 11.87 13.92 18.79
CA CYS A 72 12.38 12.56 18.81
C CYS A 72 11.73 11.72 17.70
N THR A 73 12.12 10.44 17.59
CA THR A 73 11.43 9.48 16.71
C THR A 73 10.05 9.14 17.24
N TYR A 74 9.14 8.77 16.35
CA TYR A 74 7.78 8.37 16.76
C TYR A 74 7.79 7.16 17.69
N TYR A 75 8.74 6.23 17.49
CA TYR A 75 8.97 5.12 18.41
C TYR A 75 9.31 5.62 19.82
N ASP A 76 10.26 6.53 19.97
CA ASP A 76 10.67 7.08 21.27
C ASP A 76 9.54 7.89 21.92
N TYR A 77 8.79 8.64 21.11
CA TYR A 77 7.61 9.36 21.60
C TYR A 77 6.59 8.41 22.24
N LEU A 78 6.24 7.32 21.54
CA LEU A 78 5.29 6.32 22.06
C LEU A 78 5.85 5.54 23.27
N ALA A 79 7.15 5.31 23.29
CA ALA A 79 7.80 4.52 24.35
C ALA A 79 8.01 5.31 25.65
N LYS A 80 8.27 6.63 25.57
CA LYS A 80 8.79 7.43 26.69
C LYS A 80 7.93 8.65 27.03
N HIS A 81 7.29 9.29 26.03
CA HIS A 81 6.67 10.63 26.18
C HIS A 81 5.14 10.61 26.23
N GLN A 82 4.50 9.44 26.19
CA GLN A 82 3.05 9.38 26.35
C GLN A 82 2.62 9.62 27.79
N LYS A 83 1.73 10.61 28.00
CA LYS A 83 1.07 10.82 29.29
C LYS A 83 0.12 9.66 29.57
N LYS A 84 0.38 8.91 30.62
CA LYS A 84 -0.44 7.77 31.07
C LYS A 84 -1.50 8.29 32.04
N ALA A 85 -2.68 7.68 32.03
CA ALA A 85 -3.71 8.00 33.03
C ALA A 85 -3.23 7.65 34.44
N PHE A 86 -3.58 8.46 35.43
CA PHE A 86 -3.08 8.30 36.81
C PHE A 86 -3.36 6.91 37.40
N TRP A 87 -4.49 6.29 37.08
CA TRP A 87 -4.82 4.93 37.54
C TRP A 87 -3.93 3.84 36.92
N SER A 88 -3.29 4.10 35.77
CA SER A 88 -2.38 3.15 35.14
C SER A 88 -1.08 2.96 35.95
N TYR A 89 -0.74 3.90 36.82
CA TYR A 89 0.41 3.76 37.72
C TYR A 89 0.19 2.64 38.73
N GLY A 90 -1.03 2.51 39.29
CA GLY A 90 -1.39 1.41 40.21
C GLY A 90 -1.32 0.04 39.54
N ILE A 91 -1.85 -0.05 38.30
CA ILE A 91 -1.83 -1.30 37.51
C ILE A 91 -0.41 -1.65 37.07
N SER A 92 0.41 -0.64 36.74
CA SER A 92 1.81 -0.86 36.33
C SER A 92 2.68 -1.33 37.50
N TRP A 93 2.40 -0.87 38.71
CA TRP A 93 3.08 -1.34 39.94
C TRP A 93 2.82 -2.84 40.18
N VAL A 94 1.57 -3.28 40.08
CA VAL A 94 1.21 -4.71 40.18
C VAL A 94 1.83 -5.55 39.07
N LYS A 95 1.80 -5.03 37.79
CA LYS A 95 2.46 -5.73 36.67
C LYS A 95 3.98 -5.83 36.80
N ASN A 96 4.63 -4.85 37.44
CA ASN A 96 6.09 -4.90 37.65
C ASN A 96 6.52 -5.94 38.67
N LEU A 97 5.65 -6.32 39.62
CA LEU A 97 5.90 -7.42 40.56
C LEU A 97 6.00 -8.79 39.86
N PHE A 98 5.39 -8.95 38.69
CA PHE A 98 5.37 -10.18 37.90
C PHE A 98 6.24 -10.13 36.63
N LYS A 99 6.99 -9.05 36.38
CA LYS A 99 7.87 -8.95 35.23
C LYS A 99 9.18 -9.69 35.40
N SER A 100 9.36 -10.75 34.67
CA SER A 100 10.65 -11.36 34.38
C SER A 100 11.54 -10.38 33.61
N LYS A 101 12.84 -10.29 33.98
CA LYS A 101 13.83 -9.40 33.32
C LYS A 101 14.04 -9.82 31.90
N GLU A 102 13.46 -9.08 30.96
CA GLU A 102 13.77 -9.22 29.53
C GLU A 102 15.19 -8.70 29.26
N LYS A 103 16.03 -9.53 28.67
CA LYS A 103 17.37 -9.16 28.19
C LYS A 103 17.22 -8.08 27.11
N LYS A 104 17.86 -6.92 27.33
CA LYS A 104 18.03 -5.88 26.30
C LYS A 104 18.78 -6.50 25.12
N LYS A 105 18.09 -6.81 24.04
CA LYS A 105 18.72 -7.02 22.73
C LYS A 105 19.01 -5.64 22.15
N ASN A 106 20.29 -5.42 21.87
CA ASN A 106 20.81 -4.17 21.30
C ASN A 106 20.12 -3.81 19.99
N SER A 107 19.97 -2.52 19.80
CA SER A 107 19.46 -1.81 18.64
C SER A 107 20.33 -2.00 17.39
N GLY A 108 20.15 -3.14 16.72
CA GLY A 108 20.43 -3.29 15.30
C GLY A 108 19.17 -2.92 14.53
N GLN A 109 19.27 -2.81 13.23
CA GLN A 109 18.16 -2.58 12.31
C GLN A 109 16.95 -3.45 12.71
N ILE A 110 15.79 -2.84 13.00
CA ILE A 110 14.62 -3.54 13.50
C ILE A 110 14.10 -4.45 12.38
N ASN A 111 14.10 -5.76 12.63
CA ASN A 111 13.54 -6.72 11.68
C ASN A 111 12.01 -6.81 11.89
N PRO A 112 11.19 -6.41 10.91
CA PRO A 112 9.73 -6.43 11.01
C PRO A 112 9.14 -7.82 11.28
N TYR A 113 9.86 -8.87 10.87
CA TYR A 113 9.43 -10.26 11.02
C TYR A 113 9.92 -10.92 12.31
N ASN A 114 10.73 -10.20 13.13
CA ASN A 114 11.22 -10.71 14.40
C ASN A 114 11.25 -9.58 15.44
N LEU A 115 10.07 -9.12 15.82
CA LEU A 115 9.88 -8.05 16.79
C LEU A 115 10.07 -8.55 18.22
N THR A 116 10.66 -7.71 19.07
CA THR A 116 10.60 -7.91 20.50
C THR A 116 9.19 -7.58 21.01
N LYS A 117 8.79 -8.13 22.16
CA LYS A 117 7.48 -7.87 22.76
C LYS A 117 7.17 -6.36 22.89
N ARG A 118 8.18 -5.57 23.31
CA ARG A 118 8.03 -4.12 23.40
C ARG A 118 7.80 -3.44 22.05
N GLN A 119 8.46 -3.91 21.00
CA GLN A 119 8.26 -3.40 19.64
C GLN A 119 6.87 -3.76 19.12
N ASP A 120 6.43 -4.99 19.38
CA ASP A 120 5.09 -5.43 19.00
C ASP A 120 3.99 -4.66 19.76
N ASP A 121 4.15 -4.44 21.06
CA ASP A 121 3.24 -3.58 21.85
C ASP A 121 3.13 -2.16 21.24
N ILE A 122 4.25 -1.59 20.77
CA ILE A 122 4.28 -0.28 20.12
C ILE A 122 3.60 -0.35 18.74
N CYS A 123 3.81 -1.39 17.94
CA CYS A 123 3.06 -1.63 16.70
C CYS A 123 1.55 -1.64 16.97
N GLY A 124 1.11 -2.32 18.03
CA GLY A 124 -0.30 -2.34 18.43
C GLY A 124 -0.85 -0.96 18.80
N VAL A 125 -0.03 -0.11 19.45
CA VAL A 125 -0.42 1.29 19.74
C VAL A 125 -0.52 2.11 18.46
N ILE A 126 0.41 1.95 17.53
CA ILE A 126 0.40 2.64 16.22
C ILE A 126 -0.87 2.27 15.44
N ARG A 127 -1.20 0.98 15.33
CA ARG A 127 -2.42 0.49 14.67
C ARG A 127 -3.71 1.08 15.27
N LYS A 128 -3.74 1.29 16.60
CA LYS A 128 -4.86 1.93 17.27
C LYS A 128 -4.94 3.43 17.02
N ASN A 129 -3.80 4.09 16.85
CA ASN A 129 -3.71 5.54 16.68
C ASN A 129 -3.91 5.98 15.23
N ILE A 130 -3.66 5.10 14.27
CA ILE A 130 -3.74 5.38 12.84
C ILE A 130 -4.85 4.53 12.25
N ASN A 131 -5.80 5.19 11.59
CA ASN A 131 -6.88 4.51 10.89
C ASN A 131 -6.90 4.96 9.43
N ILE A 132 -6.75 4.00 8.52
CA ILE A 132 -6.92 4.17 7.09
C ILE A 132 -8.27 3.55 6.73
N ASN A 133 -9.15 4.32 6.13
CA ASN A 133 -10.47 3.86 5.70
C ASN A 133 -10.69 4.24 4.24
N VAL A 134 -11.33 3.37 3.48
CA VAL A 134 -11.66 3.60 2.07
C VAL A 134 -13.17 3.48 1.89
N ASP A 135 -13.76 4.52 1.36
CA ASP A 135 -15.17 4.53 1.02
C ASP A 135 -15.40 3.60 -0.19
N LYS A 136 -16.25 2.59 -0.01
CA LYS A 136 -16.54 1.58 -1.06
C LYS A 136 -17.27 2.15 -2.28
N LYS A 137 -17.94 3.30 -2.14
CA LYS A 137 -18.69 3.92 -3.24
C LYS A 137 -17.87 4.92 -4.02
N THR A 138 -17.08 5.73 -3.32
CA THR A 138 -16.31 6.82 -3.92
C THR A 138 -14.84 6.48 -4.10
N ALA A 139 -14.38 5.35 -3.54
CA ALA A 139 -12.97 4.96 -3.43
C ALA A 139 -12.08 6.00 -2.73
N VAL A 140 -12.66 7.01 -2.07
CA VAL A 140 -11.92 8.04 -1.33
C VAL A 140 -11.24 7.40 -0.12
N ILE A 141 -9.93 7.63 0.00
CA ILE A 141 -9.10 7.15 1.09
C ILE A 141 -9.06 8.23 2.16
N SER A 142 -9.47 7.88 3.37
CA SER A 142 -9.43 8.74 4.54
C SER A 142 -8.39 8.22 5.53
N ILE A 143 -7.37 9.02 5.81
CA ILE A 143 -6.36 8.72 6.82
C ILE A 143 -6.62 9.59 8.03
N SER A 144 -6.77 8.99 9.19
CA SER A 144 -6.96 9.69 10.45
C SER A 144 -5.95 9.22 11.50
N VAL A 145 -5.32 10.18 12.16
CA VAL A 145 -4.29 9.92 13.16
C VAL A 145 -4.67 10.58 14.48
N GLN A 146 -4.58 9.82 15.56
CA GLN A 146 -4.78 10.28 16.92
C GLN A 146 -3.41 10.38 17.62
N ALA A 147 -3.14 11.52 18.25
CA ALA A 147 -1.99 11.70 19.12
C ALA A 147 -2.38 12.60 20.30
N GLN A 148 -1.57 12.60 21.36
CA GLN A 148 -1.79 13.49 22.52
C GLN A 148 -1.44 14.95 22.20
N ASP A 149 -0.56 15.17 21.23
CA ASP A 149 -0.19 16.48 20.71
C ASP A 149 -0.79 16.71 19.32
N ALA A 150 -1.22 17.96 19.08
CA ALA A 150 -1.90 18.33 17.84
C ALA A 150 -0.96 18.34 16.63
N LEU A 151 0.29 18.84 16.81
CA LEU A 151 1.27 18.91 15.74
C LEU A 151 1.79 17.50 15.39
N ILE A 152 2.03 16.65 16.38
CA ILE A 152 2.41 15.23 16.17
C ILE A 152 1.33 14.51 15.38
N SER A 153 0.05 14.74 15.70
CA SER A 153 -1.08 14.16 14.97
C SER A 153 -1.06 14.54 13.48
N LYS A 154 -0.79 15.81 13.17
CA LYS A 154 -0.69 16.32 11.79
C LYS A 154 0.53 15.75 11.07
N THR A 155 1.71 15.82 11.69
CA THR A 155 2.95 15.30 11.11
C THR A 155 2.84 13.83 10.77
N MET A 156 2.28 13.03 11.69
CA MET A 156 2.08 11.60 11.45
C MET A 156 1.06 11.33 10.34
N ALA A 157 0.00 12.13 10.21
CA ALA A 157 -0.96 11.97 9.12
C ALA A 157 -0.31 12.20 7.75
N ASP A 158 0.53 13.25 7.63
CA ASP A 158 1.28 13.51 6.41
C ASP A 158 2.31 12.41 6.12
N SER A 159 3.02 11.94 7.14
CA SER A 159 4.03 10.88 6.99
C SER A 159 3.40 9.53 6.60
N VAL A 160 2.23 9.18 7.14
CA VAL A 160 1.48 7.98 6.73
C VAL A 160 1.05 8.09 5.27
N LYS A 161 0.58 9.26 4.83
CA LYS A 161 0.25 9.53 3.43
C LYS A 161 1.47 9.30 2.52
N GLU A 162 2.61 9.90 2.85
CA GLU A 162 3.85 9.77 2.07
C GLU A 162 4.36 8.32 2.03
N ARG A 163 4.28 7.63 3.16
CA ARG A 163 4.64 6.20 3.25
C ARG A 163 3.73 5.35 2.38
N LEU A 164 2.42 5.58 2.43
CA LEU A 164 1.43 4.90 1.60
C LEU A 164 1.70 5.17 0.11
N GLN A 165 1.94 6.43 -0.26
CA GLN A 165 2.27 6.80 -1.63
C GLN A 165 3.54 6.11 -2.13
N THR A 166 4.60 6.13 -1.33
CA THR A 166 5.87 5.47 -1.66
C THR A 166 5.69 3.96 -1.81
N PHE A 167 4.96 3.32 -0.89
CA PHE A 167 4.68 1.89 -0.94
C PHE A 167 3.97 1.50 -2.24
N ILE A 168 2.90 2.20 -2.58
CA ILE A 168 2.10 1.91 -3.78
C ILE A 168 2.89 2.21 -5.06
N THR A 169 3.63 3.32 -5.10
CA THR A 169 4.48 3.66 -6.24
C THR A 169 5.55 2.60 -6.46
N ASN A 170 6.22 2.17 -5.40
CA ASN A 170 7.23 1.11 -5.48
C ASN A 170 6.63 -0.22 -5.93
N TYR A 171 5.44 -0.58 -5.43
CA TYR A 171 4.74 -1.78 -5.84
C TYR A 171 4.42 -1.75 -7.34
N ARG A 172 3.81 -0.66 -7.84
CA ARG A 172 3.50 -0.47 -9.27
C ARG A 172 4.76 -0.54 -10.13
N THR A 173 5.82 0.18 -9.73
CA THR A 173 7.07 0.21 -10.48
C THR A 173 7.75 -1.17 -10.52
N ASN A 174 7.75 -1.90 -9.42
CA ASN A 174 8.32 -3.25 -9.38
C ASN A 174 7.53 -4.22 -10.26
N LYS A 175 6.20 -4.15 -10.23
CA LYS A 175 5.34 -4.95 -11.11
C LYS A 175 5.63 -4.66 -12.57
N SER A 176 5.63 -3.38 -12.96
CA SER A 176 5.93 -2.95 -14.34
C SER A 176 7.32 -3.38 -14.80
N ARG A 177 8.34 -3.39 -13.93
CA ARG A 177 9.69 -3.89 -14.25
C ARG A 177 9.70 -5.40 -14.50
N ILE A 178 8.93 -6.17 -13.75
CA ILE A 178 8.80 -7.61 -13.95
C ILE A 178 8.18 -7.87 -15.32
N ASP A 179 7.10 -7.15 -15.66
CA ASP A 179 6.41 -7.26 -16.94
C ASP A 179 7.32 -6.84 -18.11
N GLU A 180 8.07 -5.73 -17.98
CA GLU A 180 9.07 -5.29 -18.97
C GLU A 180 10.11 -6.38 -19.21
N HIS A 181 10.66 -6.96 -18.14
CA HIS A 181 11.67 -8.03 -18.27
C HIS A 181 11.09 -9.27 -18.94
N HIS A 182 9.86 -9.64 -18.60
CA HIS A 182 9.17 -10.77 -19.23
C HIS A 182 8.96 -10.55 -20.75
N TYR A 183 8.41 -9.40 -21.13
CA TYR A 183 8.20 -9.10 -22.55
C TYR A 183 9.53 -8.97 -23.32
N LYS A 184 10.57 -8.42 -22.69
CA LYS A 184 11.88 -8.37 -23.30
C LYS A 184 12.40 -9.77 -23.67
N LYS A 185 12.28 -10.73 -22.74
CA LYS A 185 12.68 -12.12 -22.99
C LYS A 185 11.89 -12.74 -24.14
N LEU A 186 10.56 -12.54 -24.17
CA LEU A 186 9.71 -13.05 -25.25
C LEU A 186 10.08 -12.44 -26.61
N VAL A 187 10.40 -11.14 -26.65
CA VAL A 187 10.87 -10.46 -27.86
C VAL A 187 12.18 -11.04 -28.37
N ASP A 188 13.15 -11.27 -27.46
CA ASP A 188 14.45 -11.82 -27.82
C ASP A 188 14.30 -13.25 -28.39
N GLU A 189 13.42 -14.08 -27.79
CA GLU A 189 13.09 -15.43 -28.29
C GLU A 189 12.41 -15.37 -29.65
N ALA A 190 11.36 -14.57 -29.80
CA ALA A 190 10.62 -14.42 -31.08
C ALA A 190 11.50 -13.86 -32.20
N LYS A 191 12.42 -12.95 -31.87
CA LYS A 191 13.40 -12.43 -32.84
C LYS A 191 14.32 -13.54 -33.35
N ALA A 192 14.82 -14.37 -32.43
CA ALA A 192 15.69 -15.50 -32.80
C ALA A 192 14.94 -16.52 -33.69
N ASP A 193 13.66 -16.77 -33.40
CA ASP A 193 12.85 -17.67 -34.21
C ASP A 193 12.56 -17.10 -35.59
N TYR A 194 12.21 -15.80 -35.68
CA TYR A 194 12.08 -15.13 -36.97
C TYR A 194 13.35 -15.14 -37.77
N GLU A 195 14.50 -14.82 -37.18
CA GLU A 195 15.80 -14.85 -37.88
C GLU A 195 16.16 -16.26 -38.34
N ARG A 196 15.78 -17.32 -37.62
CA ARG A 196 15.94 -18.69 -37.99
C ARG A 196 15.07 -19.04 -39.19
N ALA A 197 13.79 -18.75 -39.13
CA ALA A 197 12.85 -18.99 -40.22
C ALA A 197 13.27 -18.23 -41.50
N ARG A 198 13.68 -16.96 -41.36
CA ARG A 198 14.19 -16.15 -42.47
C ARG A 198 15.41 -16.78 -43.14
N ARG A 199 16.36 -17.34 -42.34
CA ARG A 199 17.53 -18.03 -42.91
C ARG A 199 17.14 -19.30 -43.66
N ILE A 200 16.20 -20.09 -43.11
CA ILE A 200 15.70 -21.32 -43.74
C ILE A 200 15.02 -20.95 -45.08
N TYR A 201 14.09 -20.01 -45.07
CA TYR A 201 13.42 -19.54 -46.27
C TYR A 201 14.44 -19.05 -47.34
N GLY A 202 15.37 -18.16 -46.93
CA GLY A 202 16.39 -17.64 -47.86
C GLY A 202 17.27 -18.71 -48.45
N SER A 203 17.79 -19.65 -47.64
CA SER A 203 18.62 -20.73 -48.14
C SER A 203 17.86 -21.68 -49.08
N TYR A 204 16.57 -21.93 -48.81
CA TYR A 204 15.75 -22.75 -49.70
C TYR A 204 15.45 -22.03 -51.02
N ALA A 205 15.13 -20.75 -50.99
CA ALA A 205 14.87 -19.94 -52.21
C ALA A 205 16.12 -19.86 -53.08
N ASP A 206 17.30 -19.61 -52.50
CA ASP A 206 18.57 -19.53 -53.20
C ASP A 206 18.95 -20.86 -53.86
N ALA A 207 18.75 -21.98 -53.16
CA ALA A 207 19.08 -23.35 -53.65
C ALA A 207 18.15 -23.78 -54.82
N ASN A 208 16.93 -23.24 -54.89
CA ASN A 208 15.90 -23.69 -55.85
C ASN A 208 15.48 -22.57 -56.83
N MET A 209 16.34 -21.62 -57.12
CA MET A 209 16.01 -20.41 -57.91
C MET A 209 15.49 -20.75 -59.33
N ASP A 210 16.04 -21.80 -59.98
CA ASP A 210 15.68 -22.20 -61.34
C ASP A 210 14.68 -23.37 -61.39
N VAL A 211 14.12 -23.81 -60.28
CA VAL A 211 13.24 -24.98 -60.23
C VAL A 211 11.78 -24.55 -60.47
N THR A 212 11.16 -25.13 -61.51
CA THR A 212 9.79 -24.83 -61.91
C THR A 212 8.75 -25.84 -61.38
N LEU A 213 9.18 -26.87 -60.64
CA LEU A 213 8.28 -27.88 -60.10
C LEU A 213 7.34 -27.29 -59.02
N GLU A 214 6.06 -27.61 -59.11
CA GLU A 214 5.01 -27.09 -58.21
C GLU A 214 5.21 -27.47 -56.76
N SER A 215 5.78 -28.66 -56.50
CA SER A 215 6.12 -29.11 -55.13
C SER A 215 7.16 -28.21 -54.43
N PHE A 216 8.15 -27.71 -55.18
CA PHE A 216 9.16 -26.79 -54.62
C PHE A 216 8.57 -25.43 -54.35
N ARG A 217 7.60 -24.94 -55.19
CA ARG A 217 6.87 -23.69 -54.93
C ARG A 217 5.99 -23.78 -53.74
N ALA A 218 5.30 -24.92 -53.54
CA ALA A 218 4.50 -25.16 -52.36
C ALA A 218 5.35 -25.09 -51.08
N GLU A 219 6.46 -25.78 -51.04
CA GLU A 219 7.41 -25.74 -49.90
C GLU A 219 7.98 -24.34 -49.65
N GLN A 220 8.32 -23.62 -50.71
CA GLN A 220 8.77 -22.22 -50.60
C GLN A 220 7.70 -21.34 -49.98
N THR A 221 6.43 -21.49 -50.39
CA THR A 221 5.31 -20.77 -49.83
C THR A 221 5.05 -21.08 -48.39
N ASP A 222 5.19 -22.37 -47.98
CA ASP A 222 5.05 -22.78 -46.60
C ASP A 222 6.13 -22.18 -45.69
N LEU A 223 7.38 -22.16 -46.14
CA LEU A 223 8.52 -21.51 -45.46
C LEU A 223 8.34 -19.99 -45.37
N GLU A 224 7.81 -19.36 -46.43
CA GLU A 224 7.47 -17.93 -46.40
C GLU A 224 6.36 -17.60 -45.40
N ASN A 225 5.30 -18.41 -45.36
CA ASN A 225 4.22 -18.27 -44.42
C ASN A 225 4.71 -18.46 -42.96
N ASP A 226 5.57 -19.44 -42.68
CA ASP A 226 6.17 -19.61 -41.36
C ASP A 226 7.03 -18.41 -40.96
N MET A 227 7.90 -17.93 -41.88
CA MET A 227 8.68 -16.73 -41.65
C MET A 227 7.78 -15.50 -41.34
N GLN A 228 6.71 -15.32 -42.12
CA GLN A 228 5.75 -14.23 -41.93
C GLN A 228 5.01 -14.34 -40.58
N LEU A 229 4.61 -15.54 -40.18
CA LEU A 229 4.00 -15.81 -38.89
C LEU A 229 4.95 -15.45 -37.73
N LYS A 230 6.21 -15.86 -37.81
CA LYS A 230 7.25 -15.50 -36.81
C LYS A 230 7.51 -14.00 -36.79
N TYR A 231 7.52 -13.34 -37.94
CA TYR A 231 7.66 -11.89 -38.03
C TYR A 231 6.49 -11.15 -37.35
N ASN A 232 5.26 -11.59 -37.59
CA ASN A 232 4.07 -11.01 -36.97
C ASN A 232 4.07 -11.20 -35.43
N THR A 233 4.50 -12.37 -34.99
CA THR A 233 4.68 -12.65 -33.54
C THR A 233 5.73 -11.73 -32.92
N TYR A 234 6.89 -11.58 -33.56
CA TYR A 234 7.96 -10.68 -33.10
C TYR A 234 7.49 -9.23 -33.03
N THR A 235 6.80 -8.71 -34.06
CA THR A 235 6.31 -7.33 -34.07
C THR A 235 5.25 -7.07 -33.02
N THR A 236 4.34 -8.02 -32.79
CA THR A 236 3.32 -7.95 -31.74
C THR A 236 3.96 -7.90 -30.35
N LEU A 237 4.91 -8.79 -30.09
CA LEU A 237 5.63 -8.82 -28.79
C LEU A 237 6.50 -7.57 -28.61
N MET A 238 7.10 -7.04 -29.67
CA MET A 238 7.85 -5.78 -29.63
C MET A 238 6.96 -4.61 -29.23
N THR A 239 5.73 -4.55 -29.74
CA THR A 239 4.76 -3.52 -29.35
C THR A 239 4.39 -3.64 -27.87
N GLN A 240 4.16 -4.86 -27.38
CA GLN A 240 3.87 -5.10 -25.96
C GLN A 240 5.06 -4.72 -25.05
N TYR A 241 6.29 -5.04 -25.48
CA TYR A 241 7.50 -4.64 -24.76
C TYR A 241 7.63 -3.12 -24.69
N GLN A 242 7.39 -2.38 -25.79
CA GLN A 242 7.45 -0.93 -25.77
C GLN A 242 6.38 -0.33 -24.84
N ALA A 243 5.18 -0.91 -24.81
CA ALA A 243 4.12 -0.51 -23.88
C ALA A 243 4.52 -0.77 -22.42
N ALA A 244 5.09 -1.95 -22.11
CA ALA A 244 5.57 -2.28 -20.77
C ALA A 244 6.70 -1.33 -20.32
N LYS A 245 7.64 -1.02 -21.23
CA LYS A 245 8.73 -0.06 -20.98
C LYS A 245 8.21 1.35 -20.71
N ALA A 246 7.19 1.80 -21.44
CA ALA A 246 6.54 3.08 -21.18
C ALA A 246 5.90 3.13 -19.79
N LYS A 247 5.24 2.05 -19.35
CA LYS A 247 4.67 1.94 -17.98
C LYS A 247 5.72 2.06 -16.88
N VAL A 248 6.92 1.50 -17.06
CA VAL A 248 8.02 1.65 -16.08
C VAL A 248 8.46 3.11 -15.95
N GLN A 249 8.39 3.88 -17.04
CA GLN A 249 8.77 5.30 -17.07
C GLN A 249 7.64 6.23 -16.58
N GLU A 250 6.43 5.73 -16.50
CA GLU A 250 5.26 6.49 -16.05
C GLU A 250 5.39 6.78 -14.55
N ARG A 251 5.48 8.08 -14.19
CA ARG A 251 5.57 8.57 -12.80
C ARG A 251 4.23 9.11 -12.30
N THR A 252 3.15 8.41 -12.58
CA THR A 252 1.82 8.84 -12.14
C THR A 252 1.72 8.72 -10.62
N PRO A 253 1.34 9.79 -9.88
CA PRO A 253 1.12 9.69 -8.44
C PRO A 253 0.00 8.68 -8.17
N ALA A 254 0.11 7.95 -7.06
CA ALA A 254 -0.87 6.91 -6.72
C ALA A 254 -2.25 7.49 -6.37
N PHE A 255 -2.29 8.75 -5.95
CA PHE A 255 -3.51 9.47 -5.56
C PHE A 255 -3.32 10.98 -5.53
N THR A 256 -4.42 11.70 -5.71
CA THR A 256 -4.50 13.16 -5.58
C THR A 256 -5.04 13.54 -4.20
N ILE A 257 -4.50 14.62 -3.62
CA ILE A 257 -4.89 15.11 -2.30
C ILE A 257 -6.19 15.92 -2.45
N LEU A 258 -7.30 15.41 -1.87
CA LEU A 258 -8.56 16.15 -1.78
C LEU A 258 -8.58 17.11 -0.60
N LYS A 259 -8.09 16.63 0.55
CA LYS A 259 -7.99 17.40 1.78
C LYS A 259 -6.68 17.08 2.48
N GLY A 260 -5.84 18.09 2.69
CA GLY A 260 -4.58 17.95 3.44
C GLY A 260 -4.80 17.80 4.95
N ALA A 261 -3.78 17.27 5.62
CA ALA A 261 -3.78 17.19 7.09
C ALA A 261 -3.69 18.59 7.69
N SER A 262 -4.53 18.87 8.68
CA SER A 262 -4.52 20.12 9.44
C SER A 262 -4.24 19.87 10.92
N VAL A 263 -3.62 20.84 11.59
CA VAL A 263 -3.44 20.79 13.04
C VAL A 263 -4.83 20.94 13.70
N PRO A 264 -5.29 19.97 14.49
CA PRO A 264 -6.61 20.02 15.09
C PRO A 264 -6.65 21.09 16.21
N ILE A 265 -7.64 21.97 16.14
CA ILE A 265 -7.86 23.03 17.14
C ILE A 265 -8.58 22.46 18.38
N LYS A 266 -9.49 21.51 18.17
CA LYS A 266 -10.30 20.93 19.26
C LYS A 266 -9.88 19.50 19.55
N PRO A 267 -9.72 19.10 20.83
CA PRO A 267 -9.46 17.71 21.21
C PRO A 267 -10.66 16.83 20.88
N THR A 268 -10.39 15.63 20.33
CA THR A 268 -11.44 14.62 20.01
C THR A 268 -11.84 13.78 21.23
N GLY A 269 -11.06 13.81 22.31
CA GLY A 269 -11.31 13.08 23.56
C GLY A 269 -10.36 13.48 24.68
N PRO A 270 -10.62 13.02 25.89
CA PRO A 270 -11.82 12.30 26.36
C PRO A 270 -13.05 13.21 26.44
N LYS A 271 -14.25 12.66 26.22
CA LYS A 271 -15.53 13.39 26.37
C LYS A 271 -15.80 13.63 27.86
N ARG A 272 -15.20 14.69 28.42
CA ARG A 272 -15.20 14.98 29.88
C ARG A 272 -16.61 15.09 30.47
N MET A 273 -17.55 15.72 29.75
CA MET A 273 -18.94 15.85 30.21
C MET A 273 -19.63 14.48 30.35
N LEU A 274 -19.39 13.56 29.41
CA LEU A 274 -19.96 12.21 29.44
C LEU A 274 -19.40 11.37 30.59
N PHE A 275 -18.09 11.56 30.90
CA PHE A 275 -17.45 10.94 32.06
C PHE A 275 -18.01 11.46 33.38
N VAL A 276 -18.20 12.80 33.53
CA VAL A 276 -18.78 13.40 34.73
C VAL A 276 -20.23 12.93 34.92
N ALA A 277 -21.04 12.92 33.85
CA ALA A 277 -22.39 12.41 33.90
C ALA A 277 -22.47 10.93 34.32
N GLY A 278 -21.56 10.09 33.79
CA GLY A 278 -21.45 8.68 34.18
C GLY A 278 -21.07 8.50 35.66
N MET A 279 -20.14 9.32 36.17
CA MET A 279 -19.75 9.29 37.57
C MET A 279 -20.90 9.77 38.51
N MET A 280 -21.67 10.79 38.09
CA MET A 280 -22.88 11.23 38.83
C MET A 280 -23.91 10.10 38.92
N LEU A 281 -24.19 9.41 37.82
CA LEU A 281 -25.11 8.28 37.82
C LEU A 281 -24.61 7.14 38.72
N LEU A 282 -23.32 6.80 38.65
CA LEU A 282 -22.72 5.78 39.50
C LEU A 282 -22.83 6.13 41.00
N THR A 283 -22.58 7.39 41.36
CA THR A 283 -22.72 7.84 42.77
C THR A 283 -24.17 7.80 43.20
N LEU A 284 -25.12 8.20 42.34
CA LEU A 284 -26.55 8.16 42.65
C LEU A 284 -27.05 6.72 42.84
N PHE A 285 -26.69 5.80 41.96
CA PHE A 285 -27.03 4.38 42.15
C PHE A 285 -26.33 3.76 43.34
N GLY A 286 -25.06 4.10 43.57
CA GLY A 286 -24.31 3.61 44.73
C GLY A 286 -24.92 4.06 46.08
N THR A 287 -25.34 5.33 46.18
CA THR A 287 -26.01 5.85 47.38
C THR A 287 -27.42 5.25 47.56
N ALA A 288 -28.18 5.11 46.49
CA ALA A 288 -29.49 4.45 46.54
C ALA A 288 -29.37 3.00 47.00
N PHE A 289 -28.44 2.24 46.44
CA PHE A 289 -28.16 0.85 46.83
C PHE A 289 -27.73 0.77 48.29
N TRP A 290 -26.86 1.67 48.76
CA TRP A 290 -26.41 1.69 50.15
C TRP A 290 -27.56 1.98 51.15
N ILE A 291 -28.45 2.91 50.79
CA ILE A 291 -29.63 3.22 51.63
C ILE A 291 -30.55 2.00 51.71
N VAL A 292 -30.93 1.42 50.56
CA VAL A 292 -31.80 0.23 50.49
C VAL A 292 -31.22 -0.94 51.29
N ARG A 293 -29.92 -1.16 51.19
CA ARG A 293 -29.21 -2.22 51.96
C ARG A 293 -29.26 -1.91 53.47
N LYS A 294 -29.13 -0.66 53.86
CA LYS A 294 -29.21 -0.25 55.28
C LYS A 294 -30.62 -0.46 55.86
N ASP A 295 -31.65 -0.10 55.10
CA ASP A 295 -33.05 -0.27 55.51
C ASP A 295 -33.45 -1.75 55.58
N LEU A 296 -32.93 -2.61 54.71
CA LEU A 296 -33.09 -4.06 54.77
C LEU A 296 -32.39 -4.70 55.98
N HIS A 297 -31.28 -4.12 56.47
CA HIS A 297 -30.57 -4.60 57.67
C HIS A 297 -31.21 -4.13 58.96
N ILE A 298 -32.12 -3.14 58.94
CA ILE A 298 -32.82 -2.65 60.11
C ILE A 298 -34.15 -3.43 60.32
N THR A 299 -34.58 -4.20 59.31
CA THR A 299 -35.83 -4.97 59.31
C THR A 299 -35.61 -6.47 59.69
N PHE A 300 -34.42 -6.87 60.15
CA PHE A 300 -34.11 -8.13 60.77
C PHE A 300 -33.45 -7.82 62.13
#